data_4f32713858ee1ae32f598552b41c5f96
#
_entry.id   4f32713858ee1ae32f598552b41c5f96
#
_cell.length_a   1.000
_cell.length_b   1.000
_cell.length_c   1.000
_cell.angle_alpha   90.00
_cell.angle_beta   90.00
_cell.angle_gamma   90.00
#
_symmetry.space_group_name_H-M   'P 1'
#
loop_
_entity.id
_entity.type
_entity.pdbx_description
1 polymer ?
#
loop_
_entity_poly.entity_id
_entity_poly.type
_entity_poly.pdbx_seq_one_letter_code
_entity_poly.pdbx_strand_id
1 'polypeptide(L)'
;MKRSIEDTSIVFIGAGNLATNLAKTLYYKGFRIVQIYSRTEESARTLAQVVEAAYTTDLSSVATDAQLYIVSLKDAAFVQLLPEIVAGKEDALWVHTAGSIPMDVWVGKVNRYGVFYPMQTFSKQR
;
A
#
# COMPACT_ATOMS: atom_id res chain seq x y z
N MET A 1 -10.59 10.79 -20.99
CA MET A 1 -11.56 10.39 -20.06
C MET A 1 -11.00 10.27 -18.65
N LYS A 2 -11.76 10.73 -17.71
CA LYS A 2 -11.29 10.80 -16.37
C LYS A 2 -11.70 9.55 -15.58
N ARG A 3 -10.76 9.00 -14.82
CA ARG A 3 -11.04 7.84 -13.99
C ARG A 3 -11.70 8.28 -12.70
N SER A 4 -12.74 7.60 -12.29
CA SER A 4 -13.39 7.93 -11.04
C SER A 4 -12.64 7.28 -9.89
N ILE A 5 -12.91 7.74 -8.69
CA ILE A 5 -12.31 7.19 -7.48
C ILE A 5 -12.61 5.70 -7.35
N GLU A 6 -13.83 5.31 -7.67
CA GLU A 6 -14.23 3.91 -7.52
C GLU A 6 -13.46 2.99 -8.43
N ASP A 7 -12.89 3.51 -9.50
CA ASP A 7 -12.16 2.68 -10.44
C ASP A 7 -10.70 2.50 -10.06
N THR A 8 -10.23 3.23 -9.05
CA THR A 8 -8.86 3.11 -8.62
C THR A 8 -8.72 1.91 -7.71
N SER A 9 -7.93 0.94 -8.14
CA SER A 9 -7.72 -0.27 -7.35
C SER A 9 -6.44 -0.11 -6.55
N ILE A 10 -6.51 -0.40 -5.25
CA ILE A 10 -5.43 -0.18 -4.31
C ILE A 10 -5.09 -1.48 -3.60
N VAL A 11 -3.80 -1.76 -3.50
CA VAL A 11 -3.30 -2.88 -2.72
C VAL A 11 -2.41 -2.32 -1.62
N PHE A 12 -2.58 -2.83 -0.41
CA PHE A 12 -1.74 -2.46 0.71
C PHE A 12 -0.74 -3.57 1.00
N ILE A 13 0.52 -3.21 1.07
CA ILE A 13 1.58 -4.13 1.48
C ILE A 13 1.95 -3.75 2.91
N GLY A 14 1.39 -4.48 3.85
CA GLY A 14 1.52 -4.19 5.27
C GLY A 14 0.17 -3.88 5.90
N ALA A 15 -0.01 -4.27 7.16
CA ALA A 15 -1.29 -4.08 7.84
C ALA A 15 -1.10 -3.64 9.29
N GLY A 16 -0.08 -2.85 9.56
CA GLY A 16 0.12 -2.28 10.89
C GLY A 16 -0.83 -1.13 11.15
N ASN A 17 -0.57 -0.40 12.24
CA ASN A 17 -1.49 0.66 12.64
C ASN A 17 -1.65 1.74 11.58
N LEU A 18 -0.55 2.17 10.99
CA LEU A 18 -0.61 3.22 9.99
C LEU A 18 -1.37 2.75 8.76
N ALA A 19 -1.05 1.55 8.27
CA ALA A 19 -1.74 1.01 7.11
C ALA A 19 -3.22 0.83 7.39
N THR A 20 -3.55 0.37 8.59
CA THR A 20 -4.95 0.17 8.96
C THR A 20 -5.72 1.47 8.90
N ASN A 21 -5.17 2.53 9.50
CA ASN A 21 -5.86 3.81 9.49
C ASN A 21 -5.98 4.39 8.10
N LEU A 22 -4.94 4.27 7.31
CA LEU A 22 -4.96 4.81 5.96
C LEU A 22 -5.93 4.03 5.07
N ALA A 23 -5.93 2.71 5.19
CA ALA A 23 -6.82 1.90 4.37
C ALA A 23 -8.28 2.20 4.69
N LYS A 24 -8.60 2.35 5.98
CA LYS A 24 -9.97 2.68 6.36
C LYS A 24 -10.37 4.06 5.82
N THR A 25 -9.47 5.02 5.91
CA THR A 25 -9.77 6.36 5.42
C THR A 25 -10.06 6.34 3.93
N LEU A 26 -9.23 5.65 3.17
CA LEU A 26 -9.42 5.59 1.72
C LEU A 26 -10.69 4.82 1.38
N TYR A 27 -10.97 3.76 2.11
CA TYR A 27 -12.18 2.99 1.88
C TYR A 27 -13.42 3.85 2.09
N TYR A 28 -13.44 4.62 3.17
CA TYR A 28 -14.60 5.47 3.45
C TYR A 28 -14.74 6.62 2.47
N LYS A 29 -13.66 6.97 1.78
CA LYS A 29 -13.73 8.02 0.77
C LYS A 29 -14.14 7.49 -0.60
N GLY A 30 -14.39 6.20 -0.71
CA GLY A 30 -14.88 5.62 -1.94
C GLY A 30 -13.84 4.90 -2.79
N PHE A 31 -12.59 4.84 -2.34
CA PHE A 31 -11.58 4.09 -3.05
C PHE A 31 -11.80 2.60 -2.88
N ARG A 32 -11.39 1.84 -3.86
CA ARG A 32 -11.55 0.41 -3.84
C ARG A 32 -10.26 -0.25 -3.37
N ILE A 33 -10.31 -0.86 -2.19
CA ILE A 33 -9.18 -1.61 -1.67
C ILE A 33 -9.38 -3.06 -2.12
N VAL A 34 -8.46 -3.57 -2.94
CA VAL A 34 -8.67 -4.89 -3.53
C VAL A 34 -7.96 -5.99 -2.76
N GLN A 35 -6.87 -5.67 -2.07
CA GLN A 35 -6.13 -6.72 -1.39
C GLN A 35 -5.24 -6.13 -0.31
N ILE A 36 -5.05 -6.91 0.76
CA ILE A 36 -4.16 -6.56 1.86
C ILE A 36 -3.13 -7.67 1.97
N TYR A 37 -1.86 -7.31 2.00
CA TYR A 37 -0.79 -8.25 2.31
C TYR A 37 -0.26 -7.97 3.71
N SER A 38 -0.01 -9.01 4.49
CA SER A 38 0.69 -8.90 5.75
C SER A 38 1.44 -10.18 5.99
N ARG A 39 2.46 -10.11 6.84
CA ARG A 39 3.20 -11.32 7.19
C ARG A 39 2.37 -12.26 8.05
N THR A 40 1.40 -11.74 8.79
CA THR A 40 0.54 -12.56 9.63
C THR A 40 -0.85 -12.59 9.06
N GLU A 41 -1.44 -13.76 9.08
CA GLU A 41 -2.78 -13.92 8.52
C GLU A 41 -3.80 -13.11 9.30
N GLU A 42 -3.67 -13.07 10.60
CA GLU A 42 -4.65 -12.37 11.42
C GLU A 42 -4.70 -10.88 11.06
N SER A 43 -3.53 -10.25 10.93
CA SER A 43 -3.51 -8.83 10.61
C SER A 43 -4.10 -8.57 9.23
N ALA A 44 -3.74 -9.39 8.26
CA ALA A 44 -4.23 -9.21 6.89
C ALA A 44 -5.74 -9.41 6.84
N ARG A 45 -6.22 -10.48 7.47
CA ARG A 45 -7.63 -10.81 7.43
C ARG A 45 -8.48 -9.75 8.13
N THR A 46 -8.02 -9.30 9.30
CA THR A 46 -8.79 -8.33 10.07
C THR A 46 -8.97 -7.03 9.29
N LEU A 47 -7.90 -6.53 8.71
CA LEU A 47 -8.03 -5.30 7.95
C LEU A 47 -8.84 -5.51 6.67
N ALA A 48 -8.64 -6.64 6.00
CA ALA A 48 -9.36 -6.92 4.77
C ALA A 48 -10.87 -6.95 5.02
N GLN A 49 -11.29 -7.49 6.15
CA GLN A 49 -12.71 -7.54 6.46
C GLN A 49 -13.28 -6.14 6.62
N VAL A 50 -12.53 -5.23 7.21
CA VAL A 50 -13.02 -3.87 7.43
C VAL A 50 -13.18 -3.12 6.12
N VAL A 51 -12.29 -3.34 5.17
CA VAL A 51 -12.32 -2.60 3.91
C VAL A 51 -12.84 -3.45 2.76
N GLU A 52 -13.40 -4.60 3.08
CA GLU A 52 -14.03 -5.49 2.09
C GLU A 52 -13.08 -5.88 0.97
N ALA A 53 -11.88 -6.30 1.36
CA ALA A 53 -10.85 -6.67 0.41
C ALA A 53 -10.45 -8.13 0.59
N ALA A 54 -9.72 -8.67 -0.37
CA ALA A 54 -9.07 -9.97 -0.21
C ALA A 54 -7.80 -9.78 0.61
N TYR A 55 -7.19 -10.86 1.04
CA TYR A 55 -5.93 -10.77 1.76
C TYR A 55 -5.02 -11.93 1.41
N THR A 56 -3.74 -11.75 1.68
CA THR A 56 -2.76 -12.82 1.48
C THR A 56 -1.58 -12.59 2.41
N THR A 57 -0.89 -13.67 2.74
CA THR A 57 0.38 -13.58 3.46
C THR A 57 1.55 -13.95 2.56
N ASP A 58 1.32 -14.10 1.27
CA ASP A 58 2.31 -14.54 0.31
C ASP A 58 2.52 -13.46 -0.74
N LEU A 59 3.74 -12.91 -0.81
CA LEU A 59 4.03 -11.84 -1.77
C LEU A 59 3.78 -12.28 -3.20
N SER A 60 3.99 -13.55 -3.50
CA SER A 60 3.78 -14.02 -4.87
C SER A 60 2.30 -14.08 -5.23
N SER A 61 1.43 -13.96 -4.26
CA SER A 61 -0.01 -13.96 -4.50
C SER A 61 -0.60 -12.56 -4.53
N VAL A 62 0.23 -11.53 -4.39
CA VAL A 62 -0.25 -10.16 -4.44
C VAL A 62 -0.69 -9.85 -5.86
N ALA A 63 -1.83 -9.19 -6.00
CA ALA A 63 -2.37 -8.85 -7.31
C ALA A 63 -1.37 -8.04 -8.12
N THR A 64 -1.31 -8.31 -9.42
CA THR A 64 -0.35 -7.65 -10.30
C THR A 64 -0.98 -6.57 -11.15
N ASP A 65 -2.29 -6.38 -11.03
CA ASP A 65 -3.02 -5.47 -11.90
C ASP A 65 -3.66 -4.31 -11.16
N ALA A 66 -3.25 -4.06 -9.94
CA ALA A 66 -3.76 -2.89 -9.24
C ALA A 66 -3.08 -1.64 -9.77
N GLN A 67 -3.71 -0.50 -9.56
CA GLN A 67 -3.19 0.75 -10.06
C GLN A 67 -2.31 1.45 -9.06
N LEU A 68 -2.53 1.22 -7.78
CA LEU A 68 -1.78 1.86 -6.72
C LEU A 68 -1.42 0.82 -5.68
N TYR A 69 -0.14 0.79 -5.32
CA TYR A 69 0.35 -0.06 -4.25
C TYR A 69 0.91 0.83 -3.15
N ILE A 70 0.45 0.64 -1.94
CA ILE A 70 0.91 1.42 -0.80
C ILE A 70 1.66 0.49 0.14
N VAL A 71 2.94 0.77 0.32
CA VAL A 71 3.81 -0.06 1.15
C VAL A 71 3.95 0.59 2.51
N SER A 72 3.61 -0.16 3.55
CA SER A 72 3.71 0.31 4.92
C SER A 72 4.36 -0.79 5.74
N LEU A 73 5.65 -0.99 5.54
CA LEU A 73 6.45 -2.00 6.21
C LEU A 73 7.54 -1.32 7.01
N LYS A 74 8.10 -2.06 7.95
CA LYS A 74 9.28 -1.56 8.66
C LYS A 74 10.43 -1.45 7.69
N ASP A 75 11.34 -0.52 7.99
CA ASP A 75 12.40 -0.17 7.05
C ASP A 75 13.20 -1.37 6.58
N ALA A 76 13.63 -2.23 7.50
CA ALA A 76 14.46 -3.37 7.13
C ALA A 76 13.69 -4.33 6.22
N ALA A 77 12.45 -4.60 6.55
CA ALA A 77 11.65 -5.52 5.74
C ALA A 77 11.37 -4.93 4.37
N PHE A 78 11.10 -3.63 4.32
CA PHE A 78 10.83 -2.96 3.06
C PHE A 78 12.02 -3.11 2.10
N VAL A 79 13.21 -2.74 2.57
CA VAL A 79 14.39 -2.80 1.72
C VAL A 79 14.69 -4.23 1.30
N GLN A 80 14.57 -5.17 2.24
CA GLN A 80 14.92 -6.56 1.95
C GLN A 80 13.96 -7.18 0.95
N LEU A 81 12.67 -6.87 1.06
CA LEU A 81 11.65 -7.51 0.24
C LEU A 81 11.32 -6.75 -1.03
N LEU A 82 11.89 -5.57 -1.21
CA LEU A 82 11.51 -4.71 -2.31
C LEU A 82 11.54 -5.40 -3.68
N PRO A 83 12.59 -6.15 -4.04
CA PRO A 83 12.57 -6.79 -5.36
C PRO A 83 11.39 -7.73 -5.55
N GLU A 84 11.01 -8.48 -4.51
CA GLU A 84 9.86 -9.37 -4.61
C GLU A 84 8.56 -8.59 -4.65
N ILE A 85 8.52 -7.49 -3.91
CA ILE A 85 7.30 -6.71 -3.82
C ILE A 85 6.90 -6.16 -5.17
N VAL A 86 7.87 -5.62 -5.91
CA VAL A 86 7.55 -4.93 -7.16
C VAL A 86 7.59 -5.81 -8.40
N ALA A 87 8.04 -7.05 -8.27
CA ALA A 87 8.22 -7.92 -9.44
C ALA A 87 6.93 -8.05 -10.24
N GLY A 88 6.98 -7.75 -11.52
CA GLY A 88 5.82 -7.86 -12.39
C GLY A 88 4.83 -6.71 -12.25
N LYS A 89 5.15 -5.69 -11.44
CA LYS A 89 4.21 -4.62 -11.14
C LYS A 89 4.87 -3.25 -11.30
N GLU A 90 5.91 -3.17 -12.10
CA GLU A 90 6.74 -1.96 -12.15
C GLU A 90 6.02 -0.75 -12.75
N ASP A 91 4.96 -0.98 -13.50
CA ASP A 91 4.25 0.13 -14.15
C ASP A 91 3.15 0.75 -13.30
N ALA A 92 2.81 0.15 -12.17
CA ALA A 92 1.82 0.74 -11.29
C ALA A 92 2.44 1.91 -10.54
N LEU A 93 1.59 2.65 -9.83
CA LEU A 93 2.07 3.71 -8.96
C LEU A 93 2.41 3.12 -7.60
N TRP A 94 3.61 3.37 -7.12
CA TRP A 94 4.09 2.85 -5.86
C TRP A 94 4.32 3.99 -4.88
N VAL A 95 3.77 3.86 -3.71
CA VAL A 95 3.90 4.86 -2.67
C VAL A 95 4.26 4.13 -1.38
N HIS A 96 5.18 4.69 -0.60
CA HIS A 96 5.41 4.14 0.72
C HIS A 96 5.12 5.21 1.76
N THR A 97 4.74 4.75 2.95
CA THR A 97 4.47 5.68 4.04
C THR A 97 5.78 6.19 4.60
N ALA A 98 5.76 7.41 5.07
CA ALA A 98 6.97 8.06 5.54
C ALA A 98 7.63 7.29 6.68
N GLY A 99 8.89 7.35 6.71
CA GLY A 99 9.73 6.76 7.74
C GLY A 99 11.12 7.24 7.45
N SER A 100 12.11 6.44 7.76
CA SER A 100 13.46 6.82 7.44
C SER A 100 13.89 6.40 6.04
N ILE A 101 13.01 5.75 5.30
CA ILE A 101 13.31 5.32 3.93
C ILE A 101 13.08 6.48 2.97
N PRO A 102 14.11 6.95 2.27
CA PRO A 102 13.92 8.06 1.32
C PRO A 102 13.24 7.58 0.05
N MET A 103 12.70 8.53 -0.70
CA MET A 103 11.97 8.21 -1.92
C MET A 103 12.86 7.58 -2.99
N ASP A 104 14.16 7.85 -2.98
CA ASP A 104 14.99 7.26 -4.02
C ASP A 104 15.19 5.76 -3.86
N VAL A 105 14.62 5.13 -2.83
CA VAL A 105 14.57 3.67 -2.77
C VAL A 105 13.89 3.11 -4.01
N TRP A 106 12.98 3.88 -4.62
CA TRP A 106 12.23 3.41 -5.78
C TRP A 106 12.99 3.56 -7.10
N VAL A 107 14.06 4.34 -7.11
CA VAL A 107 14.76 4.63 -8.36
C VAL A 107 15.30 3.35 -8.96
N GLY A 108 14.99 3.12 -10.24
CA GLY A 108 15.43 1.91 -10.92
C GLY A 108 14.61 0.67 -10.62
N LYS A 109 13.62 0.79 -9.73
CA LYS A 109 12.79 -0.36 -9.37
C LYS A 109 11.41 -0.27 -9.98
N VAL A 110 10.82 0.91 -10.00
CA VAL A 110 9.50 1.13 -10.56
C VAL A 110 9.51 2.42 -11.35
N ASN A 111 8.49 2.61 -12.17
CA ASN A 111 8.43 3.75 -13.07
C ASN A 111 7.73 4.96 -12.49
N ARG A 112 6.82 4.75 -11.54
CA ARG A 112 6.09 5.83 -10.90
C ARG A 112 6.05 5.58 -9.41
N TYR A 113 6.41 6.60 -8.61
CA TYR A 113 6.52 6.40 -7.17
C TYR A 113 6.39 7.71 -6.42
N GLY A 114 6.19 7.59 -5.12
CA GLY A 114 6.10 8.73 -4.24
C GLY A 114 6.18 8.31 -2.80
N VAL A 115 6.07 9.30 -1.91
CA VAL A 115 6.08 9.10 -0.47
C VAL A 115 4.84 9.75 0.10
N PHE A 116 4.19 9.06 1.03
CA PHE A 116 3.01 9.58 1.68
C PHE A 116 3.35 9.92 3.12
N TYR A 117 3.00 11.13 3.55
CA TYR A 117 3.30 11.62 4.88
C TYR A 117 2.01 11.86 5.65
N PRO A 118 1.35 10.82 6.13
CA PRO A 118 0.05 11.01 6.78
C PRO A 118 0.15 11.82 8.06
N MET A 119 1.26 11.74 8.74
CA MET A 119 1.42 12.50 9.97
C MET A 119 1.37 13.99 9.73
N GLN A 120 1.95 14.44 8.64
CA GLN A 120 1.91 15.85 8.32
C GLN A 120 0.50 16.31 8.06
N THR A 121 -0.27 15.48 7.41
CA THR A 121 -1.64 15.80 7.14
C THR A 121 -2.40 16.03 8.43
N PHE A 122 -2.21 15.16 9.40
CA PHE A 122 -2.92 15.29 10.65
C PHE A 122 -2.43 16.45 11.47
N SER A 123 -1.15 16.70 11.47
CA SER A 123 -0.61 17.75 12.30
C SER A 123 -1.09 19.11 11.87
N LYS A 124 -1.51 19.24 10.63
CA LYS A 124 -2.01 20.52 10.18
C LYS A 124 -3.41 20.82 10.60
N GLN A 125 -4.07 19.82 11.08
CA GLN A 125 -5.45 20.00 11.43
C GLN A 125 -5.60 20.80 12.63
N ARG A 126 -4.78 20.72 13.47
CA ARG A 126 -4.94 21.32 14.64
C ARG A 126 -5.47 22.43 14.82
#